data_940e8e2cee880a62b72ea67e079bb476
#
_entry.id   940e8e2cee880a62b72ea67e079bb476
#
_cell.length_a   1.000
_cell.length_b   1.000
_cell.length_c   1.000
_cell.angle_alpha   90.00
_cell.angle_beta   90.00
_cell.angle_gamma   90.00
#
_symmetry.space_group_name_H-M   'P 1'
#
loop_
_entity.id
_entity.type
_entity.pdbx_description
1 polymer ?
#
loop_
_entity_poly.entity_id
_entity_poly.type
_entity_poly.pdbx_seq_one_letter_code
_entity_poly.pdbx_strand_id
1 'polypeptide(L)'
;MKNLHSTLIVLIFFLGISSTINSQSAEEFRNRRKDVINKMEPQSILLLRTTDLSARFDDGRRGGNFYYLTGINEPNCTLVLFSNDFQIQPAFLTGAKEVLFISPVNSNRMNWDAQTIGVEGARSKYGLEDARPDSEASEFIGRLLAYNLKSVYMEMERSASVNAPLSGDEQLIKMARDHGATFTILSPATILNPMLSRKSPSEIEFMRRVVDITAEAQREAIRSLKPGMYEYQLDAVIRYVFSVNGSRSVSFPTIIGSGTNSVVLHWMENSRKMEDGDLVVVDCGAENDMYTADITRTYPVSGKYTNRQKAVYEIVLKANEEAIKMIAPGVKIADVSHRADSVLAEGMVRIGLIKDKADFKKYYYHGLSHQIGLKDAFGGMLSILEPGMIITIEPGIYVREEKTGIRIEDDVLVTDTGYEVLSKNAPKQIPEIEKLMKEEGMDVFESMLK
;
A
#
# COMPACT_ATOMS: atom_id res chain seq x y z
N MET A 1 -15.30 42.18 49.29
CA MET A 1 -15.21 42.44 47.83
C MET A 1 -14.54 41.21 47.20
N LYS A 2 -15.33 40.36 46.59
CA LYS A 2 -14.86 39.09 45.99
C LYS A 2 -14.57 39.39 44.52
N ASN A 3 -13.34 39.14 44.09
CA ASN A 3 -12.94 39.24 42.68
C ASN A 3 -13.46 38.00 41.93
N LEU A 4 -14.40 38.23 41.03
CA LEU A 4 -14.80 37.24 40.01
C LEU A 4 -13.74 37.27 38.89
N HIS A 5 -12.99 36.20 38.74
CA HIS A 5 -12.22 35.94 37.51
C HIS A 5 -13.13 35.30 36.49
N SER A 6 -13.45 36.05 35.45
CA SER A 6 -14.19 35.55 34.29
C SER A 6 -13.24 34.74 33.44
N THR A 7 -13.38 33.40 33.47
CA THR A 7 -12.72 32.48 32.53
C THR A 7 -13.48 32.52 31.23
N LEU A 8 -12.92 33.15 30.22
CA LEU A 8 -13.46 33.15 28.85
C LEU A 8 -13.19 31.79 28.22
N ILE A 9 -14.22 30.94 28.17
CA ILE A 9 -14.16 29.68 27.42
C ILE A 9 -14.35 30.03 25.94
N VAL A 10 -13.26 30.01 25.18
CA VAL A 10 -13.33 30.08 23.71
C VAL A 10 -13.78 28.71 23.20
N LEU A 11 -15.06 28.59 22.91
CA LEU A 11 -15.59 27.46 22.16
C LEU A 11 -15.15 27.63 20.69
N ILE A 12 -14.08 26.93 20.30
CA ILE A 12 -13.73 26.77 18.90
C ILE A 12 -14.74 25.76 18.32
N PHE A 13 -15.74 26.29 17.62
CA PHE A 13 -16.59 25.47 16.75
C PHE A 13 -15.71 24.95 15.62
N PHE A 14 -15.21 23.72 15.76
CA PHE A 14 -14.82 22.92 14.59
C PHE A 14 -16.10 22.68 13.78
N LEU A 15 -16.33 23.50 12.78
CA LEU A 15 -17.21 23.15 11.67
C LEU A 15 -16.54 21.96 10.98
N GLY A 16 -16.83 20.76 11.47
CA GLY A 16 -16.54 19.54 10.79
C GLY A 16 -17.27 19.60 9.45
N ILE A 17 -16.55 19.99 8.40
CA ILE A 17 -16.93 19.62 7.05
C ILE A 17 -16.82 18.10 7.04
N SER A 18 -17.95 17.44 7.35
CA SER A 18 -18.15 16.04 7.04
C SER A 18 -18.16 15.95 5.52
N SER A 19 -16.98 15.96 4.91
CA SER A 19 -16.83 15.51 3.54
C SER A 19 -17.27 14.06 3.58
N THR A 20 -18.48 13.80 3.13
CA THR A 20 -18.91 12.46 2.74
C THR A 20 -17.82 11.97 1.80
N ILE A 21 -17.01 11.04 2.31
CA ILE A 21 -15.97 10.38 1.50
C ILE A 21 -16.76 9.79 0.35
N ASN A 22 -16.54 10.31 -0.86
CA ASN A 22 -17.03 9.65 -2.05
C ASN A 22 -16.32 8.29 -2.11
N SER A 23 -16.97 7.26 -1.56
CA SER A 23 -16.57 5.89 -1.83
C SER A 23 -16.52 5.73 -3.36
N GLN A 24 -15.55 4.98 -3.86
CA GLN A 24 -15.53 4.66 -5.29
C GLN A 24 -16.92 4.17 -5.69
N SER A 25 -17.45 4.71 -6.78
CA SER A 25 -18.81 4.42 -7.18
C SER A 25 -18.92 3.02 -7.79
N ALA A 26 -20.09 2.39 -7.66
CA ALA A 26 -20.37 1.13 -8.36
C ALA A 26 -20.16 1.27 -9.89
N GLU A 27 -20.34 2.46 -10.43
CA GLU A 27 -20.09 2.77 -11.84
C GLU A 27 -18.59 2.71 -12.18
N GLU A 28 -17.72 3.21 -11.32
CA GLU A 28 -16.27 3.12 -11.53
C GLU A 28 -15.79 1.66 -11.58
N PHE A 29 -16.22 0.82 -10.64
CA PHE A 29 -15.91 -0.60 -10.67
C PHE A 29 -16.46 -1.29 -11.91
N ARG A 30 -17.69 -0.95 -12.32
CA ARG A 30 -18.27 -1.48 -13.58
C ARG A 30 -17.46 -1.07 -14.80
N ASN A 31 -16.98 0.17 -14.87
CA ASN A 31 -16.17 0.66 -15.97
C ASN A 31 -14.81 -0.07 -16.01
N ARG A 32 -14.17 -0.30 -14.87
CA ARG A 32 -12.92 -1.10 -14.78
C ARG A 32 -13.15 -2.53 -15.32
N ARG A 33 -14.25 -3.19 -14.93
CA ARG A 33 -14.58 -4.53 -15.45
C ARG A 33 -14.81 -4.52 -16.95
N LYS A 34 -15.51 -3.52 -17.50
CA LYS A 34 -15.69 -3.35 -18.94
C LYS A 34 -14.35 -3.14 -19.65
N ASP A 35 -13.45 -2.36 -19.10
CA ASP A 35 -12.13 -2.12 -19.66
C ASP A 35 -11.30 -3.41 -19.70
N VAL A 36 -11.39 -4.23 -18.67
CA VAL A 36 -10.75 -5.55 -18.65
C VAL A 36 -11.35 -6.45 -19.74
N ILE A 37 -12.68 -6.56 -19.81
CA ILE A 37 -13.39 -7.36 -20.79
C ILE A 37 -12.99 -6.96 -22.22
N ASN A 38 -12.83 -5.66 -22.49
CA ASN A 38 -12.41 -5.14 -23.81
C ASN A 38 -10.96 -5.48 -24.16
N LYS A 39 -10.10 -5.70 -23.18
CA LYS A 39 -8.68 -6.02 -23.37
C LYS A 39 -8.37 -7.51 -23.39
N MET A 40 -9.33 -8.34 -22.99
CA MET A 40 -9.16 -9.78 -22.98
C MET A 40 -9.10 -10.33 -24.41
N GLU A 41 -8.32 -11.39 -24.62
CA GLU A 41 -8.33 -12.14 -25.88
C GLU A 41 -9.72 -12.72 -26.17
N PRO A 42 -10.11 -12.86 -27.46
CA PRO A 42 -11.35 -13.55 -27.82
C PRO A 42 -11.45 -14.95 -27.22
N GLN A 43 -12.67 -15.41 -26.91
CA GLN A 43 -12.94 -16.74 -26.35
C GLN A 43 -12.16 -17.02 -25.05
N SER A 44 -12.00 -16.01 -24.20
CA SER A 44 -11.29 -16.12 -22.92
C SER A 44 -12.19 -15.74 -21.74
N ILE A 45 -11.77 -16.23 -20.57
CA ILE A 45 -12.34 -15.83 -19.27
C ILE A 45 -11.26 -15.27 -18.35
N LEU A 46 -11.66 -14.43 -17.40
CA LEU A 46 -10.80 -14.04 -16.28
C LEU A 46 -11.42 -14.56 -14.99
N LEU A 47 -10.60 -15.19 -14.15
CA LEU A 47 -10.96 -15.70 -12.83
C LEU A 47 -10.14 -14.96 -11.77
N LEU A 48 -10.82 -14.29 -10.83
CA LEU A 48 -10.19 -13.71 -9.63
C LEU A 48 -10.91 -14.23 -8.39
N ARG A 49 -10.13 -14.54 -7.36
CA ARG A 49 -10.64 -15.02 -6.07
C ARG A 49 -10.16 -14.17 -4.93
N THR A 50 -10.95 -14.12 -3.87
CA THR A 50 -10.49 -13.69 -2.56
C THR A 50 -10.09 -14.91 -1.72
N THR A 51 -9.12 -14.72 -0.82
CA THR A 51 -8.66 -15.78 0.09
C THR A 51 -9.69 -16.08 1.19
N ASP A 52 -9.53 -17.23 1.84
CA ASP A 52 -10.38 -17.72 2.93
C ASP A 52 -10.34 -16.86 4.20
N LEU A 53 -11.31 -17.05 5.08
CA LEU A 53 -11.47 -16.40 6.39
C LEU A 53 -10.28 -16.59 7.35
N SER A 54 -9.49 -17.66 7.19
CA SER A 54 -8.27 -17.86 7.98
C SER A 54 -7.26 -16.74 7.82
N ALA A 55 -7.28 -16.05 6.68
CA ALA A 55 -6.50 -14.85 6.40
C ALA A 55 -7.06 -13.56 7.04
N ARG A 56 -8.18 -13.61 7.76
CA ARG A 56 -8.77 -12.44 8.45
C ARG A 56 -7.88 -11.88 9.56
N PHE A 57 -7.02 -12.70 10.13
CA PHE A 57 -6.09 -12.32 11.22
C PHE A 57 -4.65 -12.16 10.73
N ASP A 58 -4.39 -12.50 9.48
CA ASP A 58 -3.10 -12.34 8.83
C ASP A 58 -3.19 -11.11 7.91
N ASP A 59 -2.30 -10.19 8.05
CA ASP A 59 -1.98 -8.91 7.37
C ASP A 59 -2.79 -8.46 6.12
N GLY A 60 -3.93 -9.06 5.83
CA GLY A 60 -4.91 -8.50 4.89
C GLY A 60 -4.73 -8.81 3.42
N ARG A 61 -4.04 -9.87 3.01
CA ARG A 61 -3.99 -10.32 1.61
C ARG A 61 -5.35 -10.83 1.14
N ARG A 62 -6.19 -9.96 0.58
CA ARG A 62 -7.56 -10.29 0.17
C ARG A 62 -7.81 -10.13 -1.33
N GLY A 63 -6.77 -10.22 -2.14
CA GLY A 63 -6.94 -10.10 -3.58
C GLY A 63 -7.17 -8.65 -4.02
N GLY A 64 -6.12 -7.83 -4.00
CA GLY A 64 -6.19 -6.43 -4.45
C GLY A 64 -6.79 -6.30 -5.84
N ASN A 65 -6.46 -7.20 -6.76
CA ASN A 65 -7.05 -7.24 -8.10
C ASN A 65 -8.57 -7.49 -8.09
N PHE A 66 -9.05 -8.35 -7.19
CA PHE A 66 -10.50 -8.58 -7.03
C PHE A 66 -11.19 -7.32 -6.49
N TYR A 67 -10.64 -6.70 -5.44
CA TYR A 67 -11.17 -5.45 -4.89
C TYR A 67 -11.17 -4.34 -5.94
N TYR A 68 -10.09 -4.18 -6.71
CA TYR A 68 -9.98 -3.18 -7.79
C TYR A 68 -11.12 -3.24 -8.79
N LEU A 69 -11.59 -4.45 -9.10
CA LEU A 69 -12.67 -4.65 -10.05
C LEU A 69 -14.07 -4.65 -9.43
N THR A 70 -14.20 -4.87 -8.12
CA THR A 70 -15.52 -5.07 -7.49
C THR A 70 -15.86 -4.08 -6.39
N GLY A 71 -14.86 -3.53 -5.69
CA GLY A 71 -15.04 -2.78 -4.45
C GLY A 71 -15.46 -3.66 -3.26
N ILE A 72 -15.52 -4.97 -3.43
CA ILE A 72 -15.98 -5.92 -2.40
C ILE A 72 -14.76 -6.46 -1.65
N ASN A 73 -14.78 -6.35 -0.32
CA ASN A 73 -13.75 -6.86 0.57
C ASN A 73 -14.33 -7.96 1.48
N GLU A 74 -14.82 -9.04 0.86
CA GLU A 74 -15.33 -10.21 1.56
C GLU A 74 -14.53 -11.47 1.15
N PRO A 75 -14.38 -12.45 2.05
CA PRO A 75 -13.70 -13.70 1.73
C PRO A 75 -14.60 -14.62 0.87
N ASN A 76 -13.98 -15.65 0.29
CA ASN A 76 -14.66 -16.70 -0.48
C ASN A 76 -15.46 -16.19 -1.69
N CYS A 77 -15.05 -15.05 -2.24
CA CYS A 77 -15.65 -14.53 -3.46
C CYS A 77 -14.88 -14.99 -4.70
N THR A 78 -15.60 -15.19 -5.80
CA THR A 78 -15.01 -15.47 -7.12
C THR A 78 -15.67 -14.62 -8.18
N LEU A 79 -14.87 -13.83 -8.89
CA LEU A 79 -15.31 -13.06 -10.06
C LEU A 79 -14.93 -13.80 -11.33
N VAL A 80 -15.87 -13.95 -12.24
CA VAL A 80 -15.68 -14.48 -13.60
C VAL A 80 -16.06 -13.40 -14.58
N LEU A 81 -15.14 -12.99 -15.45
CA LEU A 81 -15.40 -12.08 -16.56
C LEU A 81 -15.27 -12.85 -17.90
N PHE A 82 -16.08 -12.49 -18.88
CA PHE A 82 -16.08 -13.09 -20.22
C PHE A 82 -15.66 -12.07 -21.25
N SER A 83 -14.76 -12.43 -22.16
CA SER A 83 -14.39 -11.56 -23.28
C SER A 83 -15.61 -11.15 -24.14
N ASN A 84 -15.53 -10.02 -24.85
CA ASN A 84 -16.64 -9.54 -25.69
C ASN A 84 -17.07 -10.56 -26.75
N ASP A 85 -16.11 -11.24 -27.36
CA ASP A 85 -16.33 -12.22 -28.41
C ASP A 85 -16.59 -13.64 -27.87
N PHE A 86 -16.98 -13.73 -26.60
CA PHE A 86 -17.32 -15.02 -25.98
C PHE A 86 -18.64 -15.52 -26.59
N GLN A 87 -18.52 -16.48 -27.54
CA GLN A 87 -19.65 -16.99 -28.30
C GLN A 87 -20.35 -18.18 -27.66
N ILE A 88 -19.71 -18.78 -26.66
CA ILE A 88 -20.28 -19.92 -25.96
C ILE A 88 -21.33 -19.36 -25.00
N GLN A 89 -22.60 -19.63 -25.30
CA GLN A 89 -23.69 -19.39 -24.35
C GLN A 89 -24.19 -20.70 -23.77
N PRO A 90 -23.52 -21.29 -22.80
CA PRO A 90 -24.06 -22.43 -22.10
C PRO A 90 -25.42 -22.05 -21.52
N ALA A 91 -26.37 -22.98 -21.48
CA ALA A 91 -27.73 -22.72 -20.95
C ALA A 91 -27.72 -22.19 -19.48
N PHE A 92 -26.59 -22.30 -18.77
CA PHE A 92 -26.42 -21.79 -17.41
C PHE A 92 -25.90 -20.34 -17.36
N LEU A 93 -25.53 -19.72 -18.50
CA LEU A 93 -25.20 -18.29 -18.60
C LEU A 93 -26.43 -17.49 -18.95
N THR A 94 -26.65 -16.39 -18.20
CA THR A 94 -27.79 -15.47 -18.41
C THR A 94 -27.58 -14.46 -19.55
N GLY A 95 -26.45 -14.56 -20.28
CA GLY A 95 -26.02 -13.57 -21.27
C GLY A 95 -25.18 -12.44 -20.65
N ALA A 96 -25.02 -12.41 -19.35
CA ALA A 96 -24.16 -11.45 -18.63
C ALA A 96 -22.68 -11.66 -19.01
N LYS A 97 -21.91 -10.56 -19.06
CA LYS A 97 -20.47 -10.59 -19.31
C LYS A 97 -19.64 -10.78 -18.04
N GLU A 98 -20.31 -10.84 -16.90
CA GLU A 98 -19.70 -11.01 -15.58
C GLU A 98 -20.59 -11.85 -14.67
N VAL A 99 -19.97 -12.67 -13.82
CA VAL A 99 -20.65 -13.41 -12.75
C VAL A 99 -19.81 -13.31 -11.48
N LEU A 100 -20.43 -12.91 -10.39
CA LEU A 100 -19.82 -12.94 -9.07
C LEU A 100 -20.40 -14.08 -8.24
N PHE A 101 -19.55 -14.90 -7.66
CA PHE A 101 -19.91 -15.87 -6.63
C PHE A 101 -19.55 -15.29 -5.26
N ILE A 102 -20.54 -15.23 -4.35
CA ILE A 102 -20.42 -14.61 -3.04
C ILE A 102 -21.29 -15.35 -2.02
N SER A 103 -20.85 -15.41 -0.77
CA SER A 103 -21.62 -16.07 0.30
C SER A 103 -22.98 -15.41 0.49
N PRO A 104 -24.08 -16.16 0.51
CA PRO A 104 -25.41 -15.63 0.80
C PRO A 104 -25.46 -15.00 2.20
N VAL A 105 -26.36 -14.05 2.40
CA VAL A 105 -26.64 -13.52 3.75
C VAL A 105 -27.12 -14.66 4.65
N ASN A 106 -26.40 -14.92 5.72
CA ASN A 106 -26.75 -15.94 6.70
C ASN A 106 -27.37 -15.29 7.94
N SER A 107 -28.70 -15.28 8.00
CA SER A 107 -29.46 -14.70 9.12
C SER A 107 -29.16 -15.37 10.48
N ASN A 108 -28.75 -16.63 10.49
CA ASN A 108 -28.42 -17.36 11.72
C ASN A 108 -27.06 -16.96 12.32
N ARG A 109 -26.19 -16.32 11.54
CA ARG A 109 -24.88 -15.84 11.97
C ARG A 109 -24.85 -14.34 12.27
N MET A 110 -25.92 -13.60 12.02
CA MET A 110 -25.97 -12.13 12.23
C MET A 110 -25.67 -11.70 13.66
N ASN A 111 -25.85 -12.58 14.62
CA ASN A 111 -25.51 -12.32 16.04
C ASN A 111 -24.03 -12.59 16.37
N TRP A 112 -23.28 -13.21 15.46
CA TRP A 112 -21.90 -13.62 15.66
C TRP A 112 -20.92 -12.87 14.77
N ASP A 113 -21.33 -12.59 13.53
CA ASP A 113 -20.49 -11.97 12.52
C ASP A 113 -21.19 -10.73 11.94
N ALA A 114 -20.40 -9.81 11.38
CA ALA A 114 -20.95 -8.69 10.60
C ALA A 114 -21.77 -9.22 9.42
N GLN A 115 -22.84 -8.50 9.08
CA GLN A 115 -23.68 -8.86 7.94
C GLN A 115 -22.87 -8.83 6.65
N THR A 116 -22.88 -9.93 5.89
CA THR A 116 -22.30 -10.02 4.56
C THR A 116 -23.16 -9.28 3.54
N ILE A 117 -22.53 -8.87 2.43
CA ILE A 117 -23.21 -8.17 1.31
C ILE A 117 -24.25 -9.08 0.68
N GLY A 118 -23.94 -10.36 0.51
CA GLY A 118 -24.78 -11.35 -0.12
C GLY A 118 -25.03 -11.09 -1.61
N VAL A 119 -25.73 -12.03 -2.24
CA VAL A 119 -26.01 -12.02 -3.69
C VAL A 119 -26.75 -10.74 -4.14
N GLU A 120 -27.79 -10.35 -3.38
CA GLU A 120 -28.61 -9.18 -3.73
C GLU A 120 -27.85 -7.86 -3.52
N GLY A 121 -27.07 -7.76 -2.46
CA GLY A 121 -26.22 -6.58 -2.23
C GLY A 121 -25.13 -6.42 -3.30
N ALA A 122 -24.58 -7.52 -3.80
CA ALA A 122 -23.62 -7.49 -4.90
C ALA A 122 -24.21 -6.88 -6.18
N ARG A 123 -25.45 -7.21 -6.49
CA ARG A 123 -26.18 -6.65 -7.64
C ARG A 123 -26.56 -5.18 -7.40
N SER A 124 -27.24 -4.89 -6.29
CA SER A 124 -27.85 -3.58 -6.05
C SER A 124 -26.85 -2.49 -5.67
N LYS A 125 -25.83 -2.80 -4.82
CA LYS A 125 -24.84 -1.83 -4.35
C LYS A 125 -23.59 -1.75 -5.22
N TYR A 126 -23.13 -2.90 -5.75
CA TYR A 126 -21.87 -2.98 -6.47
C TYR A 126 -22.04 -3.11 -7.98
N GLY A 127 -23.30 -3.19 -8.45
CA GLY A 127 -23.64 -3.15 -9.86
C GLY A 127 -23.15 -4.34 -10.67
N LEU A 128 -23.08 -5.53 -10.08
CA LEU A 128 -22.78 -6.77 -10.79
C LEU A 128 -23.98 -7.19 -11.63
N GLU A 129 -23.76 -7.60 -12.89
CA GLU A 129 -24.83 -8.04 -13.80
C GLU A 129 -25.43 -9.38 -13.34
N ASP A 130 -24.60 -10.32 -12.90
CA ASP A 130 -25.01 -11.58 -12.30
C ASP A 130 -24.23 -11.84 -11.00
N ALA A 131 -24.92 -12.31 -9.99
CA ALA A 131 -24.32 -12.74 -8.74
C ALA A 131 -25.02 -14.01 -8.24
N ARG A 132 -24.25 -14.97 -7.69
CA ARG A 132 -24.71 -16.30 -7.31
C ARG A 132 -24.08 -16.71 -5.98
N PRO A 133 -24.67 -17.72 -5.29
CA PRO A 133 -24.04 -18.32 -4.12
C PRO A 133 -22.65 -18.87 -4.42
N ASP A 134 -21.69 -18.64 -3.49
CA ASP A 134 -20.31 -19.14 -3.56
C ASP A 134 -20.24 -20.67 -3.74
N SER A 135 -21.19 -21.40 -3.19
CA SER A 135 -21.31 -22.87 -3.32
C SER A 135 -21.46 -23.35 -4.77
N GLU A 136 -21.90 -22.50 -5.69
CA GLU A 136 -22.06 -22.84 -7.11
C GLU A 136 -20.76 -22.64 -7.92
N ALA A 137 -19.77 -21.93 -7.35
CA ALA A 137 -18.58 -21.48 -8.10
C ALA A 137 -17.78 -22.63 -8.74
N SER A 138 -17.47 -23.67 -7.96
CA SER A 138 -16.63 -24.78 -8.44
C SER A 138 -17.29 -25.57 -9.58
N GLU A 139 -18.58 -25.85 -9.46
CA GLU A 139 -19.31 -26.54 -10.52
C GLU A 139 -19.41 -25.67 -11.78
N PHE A 140 -19.72 -24.39 -11.62
CA PHE A 140 -19.80 -23.43 -12.73
C PHE A 140 -18.47 -23.33 -13.48
N ILE A 141 -17.36 -23.13 -12.77
CA ILE A 141 -16.03 -23.02 -13.36
C ILE A 141 -15.63 -24.35 -14.03
N GLY A 142 -15.87 -25.48 -13.37
CA GLY A 142 -15.58 -26.79 -13.96
C GLY A 142 -16.32 -26.99 -15.28
N ARG A 143 -17.58 -26.60 -15.37
CA ARG A 143 -18.35 -26.63 -16.64
C ARG A 143 -17.76 -25.68 -17.68
N LEU A 144 -17.36 -24.43 -17.29
CA LEU A 144 -16.73 -23.47 -18.21
C LEU A 144 -15.43 -24.00 -18.80
N LEU A 145 -14.55 -24.54 -17.97
CA LEU A 145 -13.26 -25.06 -18.41
C LEU A 145 -13.38 -26.26 -19.36
N ALA A 146 -14.53 -26.94 -19.40
CA ALA A 146 -14.82 -28.00 -20.33
C ALA A 146 -15.22 -27.49 -21.74
N TYR A 147 -15.48 -26.19 -21.90
CA TYR A 147 -15.75 -25.61 -23.21
C TYR A 147 -14.45 -25.26 -23.94
N ASN A 148 -14.59 -24.98 -25.26
CA ASN A 148 -13.45 -24.64 -26.12
C ASN A 148 -12.98 -23.18 -25.85
N LEU A 149 -12.33 -22.96 -24.70
CA LEU A 149 -11.70 -21.70 -24.36
C LEU A 149 -10.38 -21.59 -25.12
N LYS A 150 -10.01 -20.34 -25.50
CA LYS A 150 -8.67 -20.01 -25.99
C LYS A 150 -7.72 -19.75 -24.83
N SER A 151 -8.15 -18.93 -23.89
CA SER A 151 -7.31 -18.53 -22.75
C SER A 151 -8.12 -18.37 -21.45
N VAL A 152 -7.45 -18.61 -20.32
CA VAL A 152 -7.95 -18.36 -18.98
C VAL A 152 -6.97 -17.44 -18.29
N TYR A 153 -7.39 -16.22 -17.97
CA TYR A 153 -6.62 -15.30 -17.13
C TYR A 153 -6.85 -15.65 -15.67
N MET A 154 -5.81 -16.02 -14.95
CA MET A 154 -5.89 -16.34 -13.53
C MET A 154 -4.55 -16.19 -12.84
N GLU A 155 -4.60 -15.92 -11.54
CA GLU A 155 -3.42 -15.92 -10.69
C GLU A 155 -3.05 -17.38 -10.37
N MET A 156 -1.82 -17.75 -10.70
CA MET A 156 -1.28 -19.05 -10.32
C MET A 156 -0.37 -18.89 -9.12
N GLU A 157 -0.73 -19.53 -8.03
CA GLU A 157 0.15 -19.62 -6.87
C GLU A 157 1.41 -20.40 -7.26
N ARG A 158 2.58 -19.79 -7.13
CA ARG A 158 3.84 -20.51 -7.26
C ARG A 158 4.09 -21.29 -5.99
N SER A 159 3.72 -22.57 -5.98
CA SER A 159 4.16 -23.44 -4.91
C SER A 159 5.70 -23.49 -4.85
N ALA A 160 6.25 -23.27 -3.67
CA ALA A 160 7.69 -23.41 -3.41
C ALA A 160 8.17 -24.87 -3.50
N SER A 161 7.26 -25.85 -3.59
CA SER A 161 7.56 -27.27 -3.62
C SER A 161 6.86 -27.96 -4.77
N VAL A 162 7.62 -28.73 -5.54
CA VAL A 162 7.09 -29.57 -6.64
C VAL A 162 6.09 -30.62 -6.14
N ASN A 163 6.14 -30.98 -4.85
CA ASN A 163 5.30 -31.97 -4.21
C ASN A 163 4.15 -31.36 -3.41
N ALA A 164 3.91 -30.04 -3.51
CA ALA A 164 2.76 -29.44 -2.85
C ALA A 164 1.44 -29.96 -3.45
N PRO A 165 0.41 -30.17 -2.64
CA PRO A 165 -0.91 -30.51 -3.16
C PRO A 165 -1.41 -29.40 -4.08
N LEU A 166 -2.09 -29.78 -5.17
CA LEU A 166 -2.68 -28.83 -6.10
C LEU A 166 -3.75 -27.98 -5.39
N SER A 167 -3.76 -26.69 -5.66
CA SER A 167 -4.86 -25.79 -5.25
C SER A 167 -6.19 -26.24 -5.89
N GLY A 168 -7.30 -25.71 -5.40
CA GLY A 168 -8.61 -26.03 -5.97
C GLY A 168 -8.72 -25.69 -7.46
N ASP A 169 -8.11 -24.55 -7.87
CA ASP A 169 -8.09 -24.14 -9.28
C ASP A 169 -7.17 -25.01 -10.13
N GLU A 170 -6.01 -25.41 -9.63
CA GLU A 170 -5.12 -26.34 -10.31
C GLU A 170 -5.76 -27.71 -10.50
N GLN A 171 -6.56 -28.18 -9.53
CA GLN A 171 -7.35 -29.40 -9.65
C GLN A 171 -8.40 -29.28 -10.76
N LEU A 172 -9.15 -28.18 -10.82
CA LEU A 172 -10.14 -27.94 -11.88
C LEU A 172 -9.48 -27.87 -13.26
N ILE A 173 -8.34 -27.19 -13.39
CA ILE A 173 -7.55 -27.13 -14.63
C ILE A 173 -7.09 -28.53 -15.03
N LYS A 174 -6.56 -29.28 -14.08
CA LYS A 174 -6.13 -30.67 -14.35
C LYS A 174 -7.28 -31.53 -14.84
N MET A 175 -8.43 -31.48 -14.16
CA MET A 175 -9.63 -32.22 -14.59
C MET A 175 -10.06 -31.81 -16.01
N ALA A 176 -10.10 -30.50 -16.31
CA ALA A 176 -10.46 -30.04 -17.65
C ALA A 176 -9.49 -30.58 -18.73
N ARG A 177 -8.19 -30.54 -18.45
CA ARG A 177 -7.16 -31.09 -19.38
C ARG A 177 -7.21 -32.57 -19.54
N ASP A 178 -7.48 -33.33 -18.49
CA ASP A 178 -7.69 -34.79 -18.55
C ASP A 178 -8.90 -35.15 -19.44
N HIS A 179 -9.84 -34.22 -19.62
CA HIS A 179 -10.99 -34.32 -20.52
C HIS A 179 -10.79 -33.64 -21.88
N GLY A 180 -9.55 -33.26 -22.22
CA GLY A 180 -9.19 -32.76 -23.56
C GLY A 180 -9.22 -31.24 -23.73
N ALA A 181 -9.38 -30.44 -22.67
CA ALA A 181 -9.29 -28.98 -22.74
C ALA A 181 -7.85 -28.51 -23.06
N THR A 182 -7.73 -27.53 -23.97
CA THR A 182 -6.42 -27.07 -24.51
C THR A 182 -6.18 -25.58 -24.39
N PHE A 183 -6.84 -24.87 -23.45
CA PHE A 183 -6.67 -23.44 -23.26
C PHE A 183 -5.29 -23.06 -22.71
N THR A 184 -4.87 -21.81 -23.00
CA THR A 184 -3.67 -21.20 -22.42
C THR A 184 -4.00 -20.51 -21.11
N ILE A 185 -3.13 -20.64 -20.10
CA ILE A 185 -3.24 -19.87 -18.86
C ILE A 185 -2.42 -18.59 -19.02
N LEU A 186 -3.04 -17.44 -18.78
CA LEU A 186 -2.44 -16.12 -18.86
C LEU A 186 -2.49 -15.43 -17.50
N SER A 187 -1.49 -14.61 -17.20
CA SER A 187 -1.51 -13.78 -16.01
C SER A 187 -2.45 -12.59 -16.19
N PRO A 188 -3.37 -12.33 -15.25
CA PRO A 188 -4.21 -11.12 -15.29
C PRO A 188 -3.39 -9.84 -15.18
N ALA A 189 -2.17 -9.90 -14.66
CA ALA A 189 -1.26 -8.77 -14.53
C ALA A 189 -0.96 -8.09 -15.89
N THR A 190 -1.01 -8.81 -17.00
CA THR A 190 -0.83 -8.22 -18.34
C THR A 190 -1.88 -7.16 -18.68
N ILE A 191 -3.08 -7.29 -18.14
CA ILE A 191 -4.18 -6.34 -18.32
C ILE A 191 -4.27 -5.38 -17.13
N LEU A 192 -4.15 -5.89 -15.90
CA LEU A 192 -4.42 -5.14 -14.69
C LEU A 192 -3.28 -4.19 -14.31
N ASN A 193 -2.01 -4.60 -14.46
CA ASN A 193 -0.88 -3.75 -14.06
C ASN A 193 -0.89 -2.37 -14.73
N PRO A 194 -1.10 -2.22 -16.05
CA PRO A 194 -1.20 -0.90 -16.68
C PRO A 194 -2.39 -0.05 -16.16
N MET A 195 -3.48 -0.70 -15.71
CA MET A 195 -4.63 -0.01 -15.14
C MET A 195 -4.34 0.45 -13.70
N LEU A 196 -3.76 -0.42 -12.88
CA LEU A 196 -3.36 -0.13 -11.49
C LEU A 196 -2.25 0.92 -11.39
N SER A 197 -1.35 0.96 -12.38
CA SER A 197 -0.26 1.93 -12.44
C SER A 197 -0.78 3.38 -12.42
N ARG A 198 -1.84 3.67 -13.17
CA ARG A 198 -2.42 5.01 -13.31
C ARG A 198 -3.68 5.10 -12.48
N LYS A 199 -3.60 5.82 -11.37
CA LYS A 199 -4.70 6.05 -10.45
C LYS A 199 -5.75 6.97 -11.07
N SER A 200 -7.00 6.63 -10.92
CA SER A 200 -8.12 7.51 -11.27
C SER A 200 -8.17 8.72 -10.31
N PRO A 201 -8.90 9.79 -10.63
CA PRO A 201 -9.06 10.92 -9.72
C PRO A 201 -9.60 10.53 -8.33
N SER A 202 -10.51 9.56 -8.26
CA SER A 202 -11.04 9.05 -6.99
C SER A 202 -9.97 8.27 -6.20
N GLU A 203 -9.16 7.45 -6.87
CA GLU A 203 -8.04 6.75 -6.23
C GLU A 203 -6.99 7.73 -5.69
N ILE A 204 -6.68 8.79 -6.44
CA ILE A 204 -5.75 9.83 -5.98
C ILE A 204 -6.25 10.49 -4.71
N GLU A 205 -7.57 10.74 -4.59
CA GLU A 205 -8.15 11.32 -3.39
C GLU A 205 -8.05 10.38 -2.18
N PHE A 206 -8.27 9.07 -2.35
CA PHE A 206 -7.99 8.07 -1.33
C PHE A 206 -6.53 8.07 -0.91
N MET A 207 -5.62 8.10 -1.87
CA MET A 207 -4.18 8.13 -1.61
C MET A 207 -3.78 9.37 -0.81
N ARG A 208 -4.29 10.58 -1.15
CA ARG A 208 -4.05 11.80 -0.38
C ARG A 208 -4.42 11.63 1.08
N ARG A 209 -5.60 11.09 1.35
CA ARG A 209 -6.07 10.87 2.72
C ARG A 209 -5.18 9.89 3.50
N VAL A 210 -4.82 8.78 2.90
CA VAL A 210 -3.98 7.77 3.55
C VAL A 210 -2.59 8.31 3.83
N VAL A 211 -2.04 9.08 2.88
CA VAL A 211 -0.75 9.77 3.03
C VAL A 211 -0.83 10.85 4.12
N ASP A 212 -1.91 11.62 4.20
CA ASP A 212 -2.09 12.64 5.26
C ASP A 212 -2.20 11.99 6.66
N ILE A 213 -2.91 10.87 6.79
CA ILE A 213 -2.97 10.09 8.04
C ILE A 213 -1.56 9.64 8.46
N THR A 214 -0.78 9.15 7.49
CA THR A 214 0.60 8.70 7.74
C THR A 214 1.51 9.86 8.11
N ALA A 215 1.37 11.00 7.44
CA ALA A 215 2.13 12.22 7.76
C ALA A 215 1.83 12.72 9.19
N GLU A 216 0.58 12.67 9.64
CA GLU A 216 0.24 13.04 11.02
C GLU A 216 0.81 12.03 12.03
N ALA A 217 0.83 10.74 11.70
CA ALA A 217 1.48 9.74 12.55
C ALA A 217 2.99 9.98 12.68
N GLN A 218 3.66 10.37 11.57
CA GLN A 218 5.07 10.78 11.59
C GLN A 218 5.29 12.02 12.49
N ARG A 219 4.39 13.01 12.42
CA ARG A 219 4.46 14.22 13.28
C ARG A 219 4.31 13.86 14.75
N GLU A 220 3.36 13.00 15.08
CA GLU A 220 3.13 12.57 16.47
C GLU A 220 4.27 11.68 16.98
N ALA A 221 4.84 10.82 16.12
CA ALA A 221 6.03 10.05 16.45
C ALA A 221 7.21 10.96 16.83
N ILE A 222 7.43 12.08 16.09
CA ILE A 222 8.46 13.08 16.41
C ILE A 222 8.24 13.69 17.80
N ARG A 223 7.00 14.10 18.11
CA ARG A 223 6.66 14.73 19.41
C ARG A 223 6.85 13.78 20.58
N SER A 224 6.46 12.52 20.37
CA SER A 224 6.45 11.49 21.43
C SER A 224 7.80 10.85 21.70
N LEU A 225 8.72 10.90 20.74
CA LEU A 225 10.02 10.23 20.79
C LEU A 225 10.89 10.77 21.94
N LYS A 226 11.36 9.86 22.82
CA LYS A 226 12.25 10.18 23.95
C LYS A 226 13.30 9.09 24.14
N PRO A 227 14.50 9.41 24.65
CA PRO A 227 15.48 8.39 25.07
C PRO A 227 14.87 7.47 26.14
N GLY A 228 15.15 6.18 26.03
CA GLY A 228 14.65 5.15 26.94
C GLY A 228 13.35 4.47 26.51
N MET A 229 12.62 4.99 25.50
CA MET A 229 11.52 4.29 24.86
C MET A 229 12.01 3.04 24.11
N TYR A 230 11.17 2.04 24.01
CA TYR A 230 11.39 0.92 23.09
C TYR A 230 10.79 1.24 21.71
N GLU A 231 11.36 0.66 20.67
CA GLU A 231 10.90 0.81 19.28
C GLU A 231 9.39 0.48 19.14
N TYR A 232 8.90 -0.61 19.79
CA TYR A 232 7.47 -0.98 19.77
C TYR A 232 6.56 0.06 20.47
N GLN A 233 7.07 0.88 21.38
CA GLN A 233 6.25 1.94 21.99
C GLN A 233 6.00 3.08 21.00
N LEU A 234 6.98 3.37 20.14
CA LEU A 234 6.79 4.33 19.06
C LEU A 234 5.85 3.78 17.98
N ASP A 235 5.91 2.46 17.67
CA ASP A 235 4.92 1.78 16.82
C ASP A 235 3.49 1.93 17.38
N ALA A 236 3.33 1.80 18.70
CA ALA A 236 2.02 1.97 19.35
C ALA A 236 1.46 3.39 19.18
N VAL A 237 2.30 4.44 19.24
CA VAL A 237 1.91 5.82 18.94
C VAL A 237 1.42 5.96 17.50
N ILE A 238 2.18 5.43 16.54
CA ILE A 238 1.84 5.48 15.11
C ILE A 238 0.51 4.78 14.85
N ARG A 239 0.33 3.56 15.37
CA ARG A 239 -0.92 2.78 15.23
C ARG A 239 -2.11 3.45 15.90
N TYR A 240 -1.91 4.13 17.01
CA TYR A 240 -2.97 4.92 17.63
C TYR A 240 -3.44 6.03 16.70
N VAL A 241 -2.52 6.80 16.10
CA VAL A 241 -2.87 7.85 15.15
C VAL A 241 -3.59 7.27 13.93
N PHE A 242 -3.13 6.16 13.39
CA PHE A 242 -3.81 5.47 12.30
C PHE A 242 -5.26 5.13 12.68
N SER A 243 -5.45 4.49 13.83
CA SER A 243 -6.75 4.00 14.28
C SER A 243 -7.76 5.12 14.54
N VAL A 244 -7.35 6.21 15.21
CA VAL A 244 -8.25 7.34 15.52
C VAL A 244 -8.63 8.14 14.26
N ASN A 245 -7.82 8.05 13.19
CA ASN A 245 -8.12 8.65 11.90
C ASN A 245 -8.82 7.69 10.92
N GLY A 246 -9.25 6.51 11.39
CA GLY A 246 -10.08 5.57 10.64
C GLY A 246 -9.32 4.56 9.79
N SER A 247 -7.99 4.53 9.84
CA SER A 247 -7.20 3.44 9.26
C SER A 247 -7.28 2.22 10.18
N ARG A 248 -7.77 1.11 9.65
CA ARG A 248 -7.97 -0.14 10.43
C ARG A 248 -6.81 -1.11 10.32
N SER A 249 -5.89 -0.86 9.42
CA SER A 249 -4.76 -1.72 9.12
C SER A 249 -3.53 -0.88 8.79
N VAL A 250 -2.41 -1.54 8.61
CA VAL A 250 -1.17 -0.93 8.14
C VAL A 250 -0.89 -1.39 6.71
N SER A 251 -0.20 -0.56 5.97
CA SER A 251 0.30 -0.85 4.62
C SER A 251 1.20 -2.10 4.63
N PHE A 252 2.13 -2.09 5.56
CA PHE A 252 3.09 -3.15 5.86
C PHE A 252 3.45 -3.11 7.36
N PRO A 253 4.08 -4.18 7.92
CA PRO A 253 4.57 -4.12 9.30
C PRO A 253 5.51 -2.94 9.49
N THR A 254 5.17 -2.04 10.44
CA THR A 254 5.93 -0.81 10.70
C THR A 254 7.39 -1.10 11.00
N ILE A 255 8.32 -0.37 10.37
CA ILE A 255 9.76 -0.52 10.54
C ILE A 255 10.23 0.63 11.45
N ILE A 256 10.72 0.29 12.65
CA ILE A 256 11.31 1.25 13.58
C ILE A 256 12.67 0.76 13.99
N GLY A 257 13.70 1.20 13.26
CA GLY A 257 15.07 0.79 13.48
C GLY A 257 15.91 1.88 14.15
N SER A 258 16.34 1.67 15.40
CA SER A 258 17.14 2.63 16.15
C SER A 258 18.61 2.19 16.29
N GLY A 259 19.53 3.14 16.27
CA GLY A 259 20.97 2.87 16.43
C GLY A 259 21.46 1.78 15.50
N THR A 260 21.89 0.61 16.02
CA THR A 260 22.36 -0.53 15.20
C THR A 260 21.30 -1.11 14.28
N ASN A 261 20.01 -0.94 14.59
CA ASN A 261 18.92 -1.46 13.79
C ASN A 261 18.57 -0.54 12.61
N SER A 262 18.94 0.75 12.69
CA SER A 262 18.71 1.73 11.62
C SER A 262 19.37 1.36 10.28
N VAL A 263 20.37 0.47 10.30
CA VAL A 263 21.05 0.00 9.08
C VAL A 263 20.50 -1.31 8.53
N VAL A 264 19.39 -1.81 9.09
CA VAL A 264 18.65 -2.98 8.62
C VAL A 264 17.39 -2.48 7.92
N LEU A 265 17.32 -2.67 6.61
CA LEU A 265 16.26 -2.05 5.77
C LEU A 265 14.84 -2.36 6.23
N HIS A 266 14.55 -3.61 6.57
CA HIS A 266 13.24 -4.08 7.02
C HIS A 266 13.31 -4.61 8.46
N TRP A 267 13.68 -3.74 9.41
CA TRP A 267 13.70 -4.08 10.83
C TRP A 267 12.28 -3.98 11.40
N MET A 268 11.57 -5.09 11.46
CA MET A 268 10.16 -5.18 11.89
C MET A 268 9.99 -5.74 13.32
N GLU A 269 11.07 -6.19 13.99
CA GLU A 269 10.96 -6.70 15.36
C GLU A 269 10.66 -5.60 16.38
N ASN A 270 11.10 -4.36 16.11
CA ASN A 270 10.84 -3.16 16.91
C ASN A 270 11.09 -3.39 18.41
N SER A 271 12.15 -4.10 18.76
CA SER A 271 12.37 -4.63 20.12
C SER A 271 13.43 -3.90 20.93
N ARG A 272 14.27 -3.05 20.27
CA ARG A 272 15.39 -2.39 20.93
C ARG A 272 14.92 -1.20 21.78
N LYS A 273 15.58 -0.98 22.94
CA LYS A 273 15.48 0.25 23.73
C LYS A 273 16.32 1.34 23.05
N MET A 274 15.69 2.46 22.73
CA MET A 274 16.33 3.61 22.09
C MET A 274 17.19 4.38 23.10
N GLU A 275 18.41 4.70 22.72
CA GLU A 275 19.39 5.36 23.59
C GLU A 275 19.63 6.81 23.16
N ASP A 276 20.12 7.62 24.11
CA ASP A 276 20.57 8.97 23.80
C ASP A 276 21.68 8.93 22.74
N GLY A 277 21.59 9.81 21.73
CA GLY A 277 22.52 9.84 20.61
C GLY A 277 22.17 8.92 19.43
N ASP A 278 21.20 8.01 19.57
CA ASP A 278 20.73 7.20 18.43
C ASP A 278 20.00 8.06 17.39
N LEU A 279 20.06 7.61 16.13
CA LEU A 279 19.03 7.89 15.12
C LEU A 279 18.02 6.75 15.10
N VAL A 280 16.78 7.04 14.81
CA VAL A 280 15.73 6.06 14.53
C VAL A 280 15.14 6.30 13.15
N VAL A 281 15.19 5.27 12.30
CA VAL A 281 14.45 5.21 11.04
C VAL A 281 13.03 4.77 11.37
N VAL A 282 12.06 5.55 10.97
CA VAL A 282 10.62 5.28 11.13
C VAL A 282 10.01 5.22 9.75
N ASP A 283 9.65 4.00 9.35
CA ASP A 283 9.07 3.71 8.05
C ASP A 283 7.71 3.06 8.27
N CYS A 284 6.66 3.75 7.85
CA CYS A 284 5.29 3.36 8.11
C CYS A 284 4.32 3.87 7.05
N GLY A 285 3.23 3.15 6.92
CA GLY A 285 2.13 3.51 6.04
C GLY A 285 0.78 3.09 6.63
N ALA A 286 -0.16 4.00 6.65
CA ALA A 286 -1.56 3.68 6.92
C ALA A 286 -2.18 2.93 5.74
N GLU A 287 -3.22 2.15 6.02
CA GLU A 287 -4.08 1.57 4.99
C GLU A 287 -5.53 1.97 5.27
N ASN A 288 -6.22 2.45 4.25
CA ASN A 288 -7.65 2.70 4.33
C ASN A 288 -8.32 2.28 3.03
N ASP A 289 -9.37 1.45 3.13
CA ASP A 289 -10.10 0.91 1.97
C ASP A 289 -9.16 0.27 0.92
N MET A 290 -8.19 -0.51 1.39
CA MET A 290 -7.16 -1.18 0.59
C MET A 290 -6.13 -0.24 -0.06
N TYR A 291 -6.22 1.09 0.08
CA TYR A 291 -5.18 2.01 -0.39
C TYR A 291 -4.14 2.25 0.69
N THR A 292 -2.88 2.34 0.26
CA THR A 292 -1.71 2.34 1.14
C THR A 292 -0.84 3.57 0.92
N ALA A 293 -0.20 4.06 1.99
CA ALA A 293 0.87 5.04 1.94
C ALA A 293 2.21 4.38 2.31
N ASP A 294 3.30 5.09 2.03
CA ASP A 294 4.66 4.66 2.33
C ASP A 294 5.56 5.86 2.62
N ILE A 295 5.85 6.12 3.89
CA ILE A 295 6.63 7.28 4.29
C ILE A 295 7.71 6.88 5.28
N THR A 296 8.96 7.07 4.88
CA THR A 296 10.09 6.96 5.82
C THR A 296 10.60 8.33 6.24
N ARG A 297 10.90 8.46 7.53
CA ARG A 297 11.65 9.56 8.13
C ARG A 297 12.72 9.02 9.09
N THR A 298 13.72 9.84 9.38
CA THR A 298 14.77 9.49 10.33
C THR A 298 14.94 10.62 11.37
N TYR A 299 14.87 10.27 12.64
CA TYR A 299 14.86 11.25 13.75
C TYR A 299 16.00 11.02 14.73
N PRO A 300 16.51 12.10 15.39
CA PRO A 300 17.47 11.97 16.49
C PRO A 300 16.71 11.69 17.79
N VAL A 301 16.98 10.57 18.45
CA VAL A 301 16.31 10.19 19.71
C VAL A 301 16.49 11.25 20.81
N SER A 302 17.65 11.93 20.82
CA SER A 302 17.99 13.00 21.78
C SER A 302 17.33 14.36 21.47
N GLY A 303 16.50 14.47 20.43
CA GLY A 303 15.88 15.75 20.05
C GLY A 303 16.76 16.67 19.20
N LYS A 304 18.02 16.32 18.96
CA LYS A 304 18.95 17.05 18.11
C LYS A 304 19.92 16.14 17.39
N TYR A 305 20.14 16.41 16.12
CA TYR A 305 21.16 15.72 15.35
C TYR A 305 22.56 16.20 15.74
N THR A 306 23.51 15.30 15.87
CA THR A 306 24.94 15.63 15.94
C THR A 306 25.44 16.22 14.61
N ASN A 307 26.59 16.86 14.59
CA ASN A 307 27.17 17.39 13.35
C ASN A 307 27.40 16.29 12.29
N ARG A 308 27.80 15.09 12.72
CA ARG A 308 27.99 13.95 11.81
C ARG A 308 26.67 13.45 11.24
N GLN A 309 25.67 13.30 12.08
CA GLN A 309 24.33 12.91 11.65
C GLN A 309 23.72 13.92 10.67
N LYS A 310 23.87 15.24 10.96
CA LYS A 310 23.43 16.31 10.03
C LYS A 310 24.12 16.20 8.67
N ALA A 311 25.43 15.98 8.65
CA ALA A 311 26.19 15.89 7.41
C ALA A 311 25.72 14.71 6.54
N VAL A 312 25.37 13.56 7.13
CA VAL A 312 24.81 12.40 6.39
C VAL A 312 23.34 12.67 6.00
N TYR A 313 22.53 13.22 6.92
CA TYR A 313 21.12 13.50 6.68
C TYR A 313 20.90 14.48 5.51
N GLU A 314 21.67 15.56 5.46
CA GLU A 314 21.60 16.57 4.39
C GLU A 314 21.92 16.00 3.01
N ILE A 315 22.77 14.96 2.93
CA ILE A 315 23.06 14.27 1.66
C ILE A 315 21.80 13.50 1.20
N VAL A 316 21.19 12.73 2.09
CA VAL A 316 19.97 11.95 1.81
C VAL A 316 18.82 12.88 1.46
N LEU A 317 18.62 13.94 2.25
CA LEU A 317 17.60 14.96 1.99
C LEU A 317 17.77 15.58 0.59
N LYS A 318 19.00 15.98 0.26
CA LYS A 318 19.32 16.55 -1.06
C LYS A 318 19.07 15.53 -2.18
N ALA A 319 19.42 14.27 -1.99
CA ALA A 319 19.18 13.22 -2.97
C ALA A 319 17.67 13.01 -3.21
N ASN A 320 16.86 12.98 -2.15
CA ASN A 320 15.41 12.91 -2.23
C ASN A 320 14.83 14.12 -3.00
N GLU A 321 15.19 15.36 -2.61
CA GLU A 321 14.67 16.57 -3.25
C GLU A 321 15.09 16.69 -4.73
N GLU A 322 16.32 16.35 -5.06
CA GLU A 322 16.83 16.43 -6.44
C GLU A 322 16.23 15.34 -7.34
N ALA A 323 15.95 14.15 -6.80
CA ALA A 323 15.24 13.11 -7.52
C ALA A 323 13.79 13.51 -7.79
N ILE A 324 13.09 14.03 -6.79
CA ILE A 324 11.69 14.50 -6.92
C ILE A 324 11.56 15.58 -8.00
N LYS A 325 12.50 16.53 -8.09
CA LYS A 325 12.50 17.59 -9.11
C LYS A 325 12.57 17.07 -10.55
N MET A 326 13.03 15.85 -10.76
CA MET A 326 13.10 15.25 -12.10
C MET A 326 11.79 14.59 -12.54
N ILE A 327 10.82 14.44 -11.62
CA ILE A 327 9.58 13.70 -11.90
C ILE A 327 8.70 14.53 -12.83
N ALA A 328 8.44 13.97 -14.01
CA ALA A 328 7.50 14.51 -14.99
C ALA A 328 7.04 13.39 -15.95
N PRO A 329 5.92 13.57 -16.65
CA PRO A 329 5.50 12.64 -17.70
C PRO A 329 6.59 12.40 -18.75
N GLY A 330 6.79 11.13 -19.12
CA GLY A 330 7.77 10.72 -20.12
C GLY A 330 9.20 10.51 -19.59
N VAL A 331 9.50 10.89 -18.35
CA VAL A 331 10.80 10.66 -17.72
C VAL A 331 10.98 9.18 -17.39
N LYS A 332 12.17 8.64 -17.63
CA LYS A 332 12.51 7.27 -17.20
C LYS A 332 12.86 7.26 -15.72
N ILE A 333 12.30 6.33 -14.97
CA ILE A 333 12.63 6.19 -13.53
C ILE A 333 14.12 5.89 -13.32
N ALA A 334 14.78 5.25 -14.27
CA ALA A 334 16.23 5.05 -14.23
C ALA A 334 17.01 6.37 -14.19
N ASP A 335 16.58 7.40 -14.91
CA ASP A 335 17.22 8.71 -14.91
C ASP A 335 17.05 9.42 -13.56
N VAL A 336 15.86 9.28 -12.94
CA VAL A 336 15.60 9.77 -11.58
C VAL A 336 16.50 9.07 -10.58
N SER A 337 16.64 7.73 -10.69
CA SER A 337 17.53 6.94 -9.84
C SER A 337 18.99 7.33 -10.00
N HIS A 338 19.47 7.53 -11.22
CA HIS A 338 20.84 7.99 -11.49
C HIS A 338 21.11 9.37 -10.89
N ARG A 339 20.10 10.25 -10.85
CA ARG A 339 20.25 11.56 -10.19
C ARG A 339 20.46 11.42 -8.69
N ALA A 340 19.64 10.61 -8.03
CA ALA A 340 19.81 10.32 -6.60
C ALA A 340 21.17 9.67 -6.32
N ASP A 341 21.56 8.65 -7.09
CA ASP A 341 22.85 7.97 -6.97
C ASP A 341 24.02 8.95 -7.07
N SER A 342 23.96 9.89 -8.03
CA SER A 342 25.01 10.91 -8.21
C SER A 342 25.12 11.84 -6.99
N VAL A 343 23.98 12.30 -6.44
CA VAL A 343 23.96 13.18 -5.26
C VAL A 343 24.50 12.45 -4.04
N LEU A 344 24.08 11.20 -3.82
CA LEU A 344 24.57 10.36 -2.73
C LEU A 344 26.09 10.15 -2.84
N ALA A 345 26.58 9.71 -4.00
CA ALA A 345 28.00 9.46 -4.23
C ALA A 345 28.86 10.71 -4.00
N GLU A 346 28.46 11.86 -4.58
CA GLU A 346 29.15 13.14 -4.39
C GLU A 346 29.15 13.60 -2.93
N GLY A 347 28.03 13.44 -2.26
CA GLY A 347 27.90 13.77 -0.85
C GLY A 347 28.79 12.90 0.05
N MET A 348 28.80 11.59 -0.17
CA MET A 348 29.65 10.66 0.58
C MET A 348 31.14 10.93 0.41
N VAL A 349 31.59 11.26 -0.81
CA VAL A 349 32.99 11.68 -1.05
C VAL A 349 33.30 12.97 -0.28
N ARG A 350 32.40 13.98 -0.35
CA ARG A 350 32.61 15.29 0.31
C ARG A 350 32.76 15.17 1.83
N ILE A 351 32.04 14.25 2.48
CA ILE A 351 32.15 14.04 3.95
C ILE A 351 33.19 12.98 4.33
N GLY A 352 33.96 12.46 3.37
CA GLY A 352 35.04 11.48 3.58
C GLY A 352 34.52 10.07 3.95
N LEU A 353 33.27 9.74 3.65
CA LEU A 353 32.71 8.40 3.91
C LEU A 353 33.23 7.37 2.89
N ILE A 354 33.42 7.79 1.64
CA ILE A 354 34.06 7.02 0.57
C ILE A 354 35.15 7.85 -0.11
N LYS A 355 36.09 7.18 -0.76
CA LYS A 355 37.16 7.85 -1.55
C LYS A 355 36.80 8.01 -3.01
N ASP A 356 36.14 7.01 -3.60
CA ASP A 356 35.70 7.00 -4.98
C ASP A 356 34.16 6.96 -5.03
N LYS A 357 33.58 7.73 -5.97
CA LYS A 357 32.12 7.73 -6.19
C LYS A 357 31.58 6.33 -6.52
N ALA A 358 32.36 5.48 -7.17
CA ALA A 358 31.96 4.10 -7.49
C ALA A 358 31.66 3.24 -6.25
N ASP A 359 32.23 3.60 -5.08
CA ASP A 359 32.05 2.87 -3.83
C ASP A 359 30.72 3.15 -3.12
N PHE A 360 29.86 4.05 -3.64
CA PHE A 360 28.67 4.52 -2.94
C PHE A 360 27.69 3.36 -2.61
N LYS A 361 27.64 2.31 -3.44
CA LYS A 361 26.82 1.12 -3.22
C LYS A 361 27.17 0.34 -1.95
N LYS A 362 28.32 0.61 -1.34
CA LYS A 362 28.67 0.07 -0.01
C LYS A 362 27.69 0.55 1.07
N TYR A 363 27.16 1.76 0.93
CA TYR A 363 26.31 2.41 1.92
C TYR A 363 24.91 2.73 1.40
N TYR A 364 24.60 2.46 0.11
CA TYR A 364 23.28 2.55 -0.48
C TYR A 364 23.04 1.36 -1.43
N TYR A 365 22.24 0.37 -1.01
CA TYR A 365 22.16 -0.94 -1.65
C TYR A 365 20.72 -1.42 -1.95
N HIS A 366 19.77 -0.49 -2.05
CA HIS A 366 18.39 -0.78 -2.49
C HIS A 366 17.98 0.11 -3.67
N GLY A 367 16.77 -0.08 -4.18
CA GLY A 367 16.18 0.75 -5.23
C GLY A 367 15.76 2.12 -4.71
N LEU A 368 15.59 3.09 -5.63
CA LEU A 368 15.12 4.43 -5.26
C LEU A 368 13.60 4.50 -5.11
N SER A 369 12.85 3.64 -5.81
CA SER A 369 11.43 3.88 -6.04
C SER A 369 10.68 2.61 -6.40
N HIS A 370 9.45 2.54 -5.94
CA HIS A 370 8.44 1.60 -6.41
C HIS A 370 7.07 2.28 -6.52
N GLN A 371 6.11 1.62 -7.15
CA GLN A 371 4.74 2.10 -7.18
C GLN A 371 4.05 1.80 -5.85
N ILE A 372 3.12 2.68 -5.47
CA ILE A 372 2.19 2.45 -4.37
C ILE A 372 0.75 2.67 -4.84
N GLY A 373 -0.21 2.22 -4.06
CA GLY A 373 -1.62 2.35 -4.38
C GLY A 373 -2.47 1.35 -3.63
N LEU A 374 -3.18 0.52 -4.37
CA LEU A 374 -3.98 -0.54 -3.81
C LEU A 374 -3.10 -1.66 -3.24
N LYS A 375 -3.39 -2.10 -2.02
CA LYS A 375 -2.64 -3.15 -1.33
C LYS A 375 -2.64 -4.45 -2.15
N ASP A 376 -1.47 -5.07 -2.27
CA ASP A 376 -1.24 -6.30 -3.04
C ASP A 376 -1.53 -6.20 -4.56
N ALA A 377 -1.63 -4.97 -5.09
CA ALA A 377 -1.87 -4.71 -6.51
C ALA A 377 -1.03 -3.51 -6.99
N PHE A 378 0.28 -3.72 -7.06
CA PHE A 378 1.28 -2.67 -7.34
C PHE A 378 1.53 -2.49 -8.83
N GLY A 379 0.68 -2.11 -9.64
CA GLY A 379 0.87 -1.66 -11.04
C GLY A 379 2.07 -2.17 -11.86
N GLY A 380 2.86 -3.10 -11.36
CA GLY A 380 4.03 -3.70 -12.02
C GLY A 380 5.30 -2.84 -11.94
N MET A 381 6.27 -3.17 -12.80
CA MET A 381 7.60 -2.55 -12.81
C MET A 381 7.55 -1.16 -13.44
N LEU A 382 8.16 -0.17 -12.76
CA LEU A 382 8.30 1.19 -13.26
C LEU A 382 9.32 1.26 -14.42
N SER A 383 8.96 1.96 -15.49
CA SER A 383 9.88 2.25 -16.59
C SER A 383 9.83 3.72 -16.98
N ILE A 384 8.72 4.17 -17.55
CA ILE A 384 8.48 5.55 -17.95
C ILE A 384 7.35 6.09 -17.08
N LEU A 385 7.51 7.29 -16.55
CA LEU A 385 6.52 7.93 -15.71
C LEU A 385 5.36 8.47 -16.55
N GLU A 386 4.15 8.18 -16.12
CA GLU A 386 2.92 8.63 -16.77
C GLU A 386 2.02 9.36 -15.75
N PRO A 387 1.19 10.31 -16.18
CA PRO A 387 0.22 10.98 -15.31
C PRO A 387 -0.68 9.98 -14.57
N GLY A 388 -0.93 10.24 -13.30
CA GLY A 388 -1.71 9.37 -12.42
C GLY A 388 -0.89 8.28 -11.72
N MET A 389 0.38 8.08 -12.06
CA MET A 389 1.26 7.20 -11.28
C MET A 389 1.57 7.84 -9.93
N ILE A 390 1.57 7.03 -8.86
CA ILE A 390 2.06 7.42 -7.53
C ILE A 390 3.20 6.48 -7.18
N ILE A 391 4.35 7.07 -6.84
CA ILE A 391 5.61 6.36 -6.61
C ILE A 391 6.29 6.84 -5.34
N THR A 392 7.11 6.00 -4.73
CA THR A 392 8.02 6.38 -3.65
C THR A 392 9.30 7.00 -4.22
N ILE A 393 9.94 7.89 -3.45
CA ILE A 393 11.32 8.38 -3.67
C ILE A 393 12.05 8.28 -2.34
N GLU A 394 12.89 7.25 -2.19
CA GLU A 394 13.38 6.77 -0.90
C GLU A 394 14.91 6.58 -0.83
N PRO A 395 15.76 7.57 -1.16
CA PRO A 395 17.19 7.42 -0.99
C PRO A 395 17.58 7.22 0.48
N GLY A 396 18.68 6.49 0.70
CA GLY A 396 19.20 6.24 2.05
C GLY A 396 20.72 6.15 2.10
N ILE A 397 21.30 6.27 3.28
CA ILE A 397 22.71 5.98 3.61
C ILE A 397 22.75 5.17 4.90
N TYR A 398 23.44 4.03 4.87
CA TYR A 398 23.51 3.09 5.99
C TYR A 398 24.95 2.76 6.36
N VAL A 399 25.46 3.41 7.41
CA VAL A 399 26.84 3.28 7.90
C VAL A 399 26.86 2.38 9.13
N ARG A 400 27.09 1.09 8.92
CA ARG A 400 27.06 0.08 9.99
C ARG A 400 28.12 0.36 11.08
N GLU A 401 29.28 0.81 10.66
CA GLU A 401 30.40 1.15 11.55
C GLU A 401 30.06 2.31 12.50
N GLU A 402 29.20 3.24 12.06
CA GLU A 402 28.71 4.40 12.84
C GLU A 402 27.34 4.15 13.48
N LYS A 403 26.74 2.97 13.31
CA LYS A 403 25.36 2.63 13.75
C LYS A 403 24.34 3.68 13.27
N THR A 404 24.53 4.17 12.05
CA THR A 404 23.79 5.30 11.49
C THR A 404 23.16 4.88 10.17
N GLY A 405 21.84 4.70 10.18
CA GLY A 405 21.00 4.56 9.00
C GLY A 405 20.11 5.77 8.85
N ILE A 406 20.01 6.30 7.64
CA ILE A 406 19.12 7.42 7.30
C ILE A 406 18.40 7.09 6.00
N ARG A 407 17.07 7.11 6.03
CA ARG A 407 16.19 7.05 4.85
C ARG A 407 15.19 8.20 4.94
N ILE A 408 14.93 8.85 3.80
CA ILE A 408 13.89 9.84 3.64
C ILE A 408 13.09 9.45 2.41
N GLU A 409 11.81 9.18 2.60
CA GLU A 409 10.92 8.66 1.57
C GLU A 409 9.66 9.50 1.48
N ASP A 410 9.30 9.85 0.26
CA ASP A 410 8.08 10.59 -0.04
C ASP A 410 7.24 9.86 -1.07
N ASP A 411 5.92 9.93 -0.89
CA ASP A 411 4.92 9.55 -1.87
C ASP A 411 4.71 10.69 -2.87
N VAL A 412 4.94 10.43 -4.14
CA VAL A 412 4.91 11.45 -5.20
C VAL A 412 3.97 11.06 -6.32
N LEU A 413 2.99 11.92 -6.60
CA LEU A 413 2.07 11.82 -7.72
C LEU A 413 2.71 12.45 -8.97
N VAL A 414 2.72 11.72 -10.07
CA VAL A 414 3.03 12.26 -11.40
C VAL A 414 1.77 12.95 -11.92
N THR A 415 1.85 14.27 -12.13
CA THR A 415 0.76 15.08 -12.68
C THR A 415 0.87 15.22 -14.20
N ASP A 416 -0.07 15.84 -14.85
CA ASP A 416 -0.01 16.09 -16.31
C ASP A 416 1.20 16.92 -16.76
N THR A 417 1.75 17.76 -15.87
CA THR A 417 2.81 18.72 -16.20
C THR A 417 4.06 18.61 -15.34
N GLY A 418 4.10 17.69 -14.38
CA GLY A 418 5.22 17.55 -13.44
C GLY A 418 4.87 16.59 -12.31
N TYR A 419 4.96 17.05 -11.07
CA TYR A 419 4.71 16.23 -9.89
C TYR A 419 4.01 16.97 -8.77
N GLU A 420 3.47 16.20 -7.84
CA GLU A 420 3.00 16.67 -6.54
C GLU A 420 3.52 15.74 -5.45
N VAL A 421 4.17 16.29 -4.41
CA VAL A 421 4.55 15.53 -3.21
C VAL A 421 3.33 15.39 -2.31
N LEU A 422 2.76 14.19 -2.24
CA LEU A 422 1.59 13.93 -1.41
C LEU A 422 1.94 13.98 0.07
N SER A 423 3.14 13.48 0.43
CA SER A 423 3.66 13.42 1.81
C SER A 423 4.27 14.73 2.32
N LYS A 424 4.00 15.87 1.69
CA LYS A 424 4.55 17.19 2.05
C LYS A 424 4.31 17.60 3.50
N ASN A 425 3.28 17.05 4.15
CA ASN A 425 2.93 17.33 5.54
C ASN A 425 3.76 16.51 6.55
N ALA A 426 4.53 15.50 6.10
CA ALA A 426 5.48 14.76 6.92
C ALA A 426 6.81 15.53 6.98
N PRO A 427 7.23 16.02 8.18
CA PRO A 427 8.42 16.86 8.31
C PRO A 427 9.69 16.15 7.86
N LYS A 428 10.54 16.82 7.07
CA LYS A 428 11.84 16.28 6.66
C LYS A 428 12.98 17.29 6.77
N GLN A 429 12.68 18.54 7.07
CA GLN A 429 13.71 19.56 7.28
C GLN A 429 14.23 19.51 8.73
N ILE A 430 15.55 19.48 8.93
CA ILE A 430 16.18 19.38 10.26
C ILE A 430 15.62 20.41 11.27
N PRO A 431 15.49 21.72 10.92
CA PRO A 431 14.97 22.71 11.88
C PRO A 431 13.52 22.44 12.28
N GLU A 432 12.70 21.91 11.38
CA GLU A 432 11.30 21.57 11.66
C GLU A 432 11.20 20.36 12.60
N ILE A 433 11.97 19.31 12.33
CA ILE A 433 12.04 18.13 13.19
C ILE A 433 12.52 18.51 14.59
N GLU A 434 13.66 19.20 14.71
CA GLU A 434 14.22 19.65 16.00
C GLU A 434 13.28 20.63 16.75
N LYS A 435 12.37 21.31 16.05
CA LYS A 435 11.32 22.14 16.65
C LYS A 435 10.19 21.28 17.19
N LEU A 436 9.65 20.35 16.40
CA LEU A 436 8.55 19.48 16.81
C LEU A 436 8.94 18.60 18.02
N MET A 437 10.18 18.15 18.10
CA MET A 437 10.68 17.36 19.24
C MET A 437 10.70 18.12 20.57
N LYS A 438 10.43 19.44 20.58
CA LYS A 438 10.26 20.25 21.79
C LYS A 438 8.80 20.40 22.18
N GLU A 439 7.89 20.04 21.33
CA GLU A 439 6.45 20.06 21.58
C GLU A 439 6.06 18.85 22.44
N GLU A 440 4.96 18.96 23.15
CA GLU A 440 4.42 17.85 23.93
C GLU A 440 3.76 16.84 22.99
N GLY A 441 4.18 15.57 23.08
CA GLY A 441 3.61 14.45 22.37
C GLY A 441 2.87 13.51 23.32
N MET A 442 2.42 12.37 22.81
CA MET A 442 1.75 11.34 23.60
C MET A 442 2.73 10.74 24.62
N ASP A 443 2.32 10.74 25.88
CA ASP A 443 3.10 10.12 26.96
C ASP A 443 2.72 8.64 27.13
N VAL A 444 3.34 7.78 26.32
CA VAL A 444 3.20 6.31 26.42
C VAL A 444 4.19 5.71 27.43
N PHE A 445 5.11 6.50 27.96
CA PHE A 445 6.18 6.02 28.84
C PHE A 445 5.75 6.02 30.32
N GLU A 446 5.09 7.09 30.80
CA GLU A 446 4.65 7.17 32.21
C GLU A 446 3.44 6.28 32.52
N SER A 447 2.59 6.00 31.54
CA SER A 447 1.38 5.19 31.76
C SER A 447 1.65 3.72 32.11
N MET A 448 2.84 3.19 31.78
CA MET A 448 3.25 1.82 32.10
C MET A 448 3.99 1.66 33.43
N LEU A 449 4.36 2.78 34.09
CA LEU A 449 5.08 2.77 35.37
C LEU A 449 4.17 3.06 36.58
N LYS A 450 2.90 3.35 36.34
CA LYS A 450 1.83 3.52 37.35
C LYS A 450 0.88 2.32 37.38
#